data_fc1dfb8c7140baa8210ec7b70ae9090e
#
_entry.id   fc1dfb8c7140baa8210ec7b70ae9090e
#
_cell.length_a   1.000
_cell.length_b   1.000
_cell.length_c   1.000
_cell.angle_alpha   90.00
_cell.angle_beta   90.00
_cell.angle_gamma   90.00
#
_symmetry.space_group_name_H-M   'P 1'
#
loop_
_entity.id
_entity.type
_entity.pdbx_description
1 polymer ?
#
loop_
_entity_poly.entity_id
_entity_poly.type
_entity_poly.pdbx_seq_one_letter_code
_entity_poly.pdbx_strand_id
1 'polypeptide(L)'
;EATPEAMLERIAAAEYRGACLDPNAAEIGDCLKLGGTFDALGLACMVNAFPHDTDSLEPLLEMAAQLQATQVNVIGGVMPLSAVDAIPVIEAWLAMATNFPFPVLLETHRNGTLNDLFYTLEVLDHLPELRLCADLSHFVIDRELQLPLNTIDHDHFTRILERSDSFQGRISN
;
A
#
# COMPACT_ATOMS: atom_id res chain seq x y z
N GLU A 1 12.45 -8.84 -22.31
CA GLU A 1 11.92 -8.01 -21.22
C GLU A 1 13.03 -7.12 -20.68
N ALA A 2 12.72 -5.90 -20.25
CA ALA A 2 13.72 -5.02 -19.62
C ALA A 2 14.05 -5.55 -18.22
N THR A 3 15.31 -5.43 -17.79
CA THR A 3 15.67 -5.74 -16.40
C THR A 3 15.11 -4.71 -15.44
N PRO A 4 14.96 -5.03 -14.15
CA PRO A 4 14.51 -4.05 -13.14
C PRO A 4 15.39 -2.79 -13.10
N GLU A 5 16.72 -2.93 -13.24
CA GLU A 5 17.65 -1.80 -13.30
C GLU A 5 17.38 -0.90 -14.51
N ALA A 6 17.19 -1.50 -15.69
CA ALA A 6 16.85 -0.75 -16.91
C ALA A 6 15.47 -0.06 -16.80
N MET A 7 14.55 -0.61 -16.02
CA MET A 7 13.27 0.05 -15.73
C MET A 7 13.47 1.27 -14.81
N LEU A 8 14.29 1.15 -13.77
CA LEU A 8 14.64 2.27 -12.88
C LEU A 8 15.36 3.39 -13.64
N GLU A 9 16.29 3.06 -14.55
CA GLU A 9 16.97 4.04 -15.43
C GLU A 9 15.94 4.82 -16.29
N ARG A 10 14.94 4.13 -16.84
CA ARG A 10 13.87 4.77 -17.62
C ARG A 10 12.98 5.67 -16.77
N ILE A 11 12.68 5.27 -15.53
CA ILE A 11 11.92 6.06 -14.56
C ILE A 11 12.70 7.35 -14.24
N ALA A 12 13.99 7.25 -13.96
CA ALA A 12 14.85 8.40 -13.71
C ALA A 12 14.95 9.32 -14.94
N ALA A 13 15.13 8.75 -16.13
CA ALA A 13 15.17 9.51 -17.38
C ALA A 13 13.85 10.22 -17.72
N ALA A 14 12.73 9.71 -17.20
CA ALA A 14 11.42 10.36 -17.31
C ALA A 14 11.13 11.37 -16.16
N GLU A 15 12.18 11.72 -15.40
CA GLU A 15 12.15 12.72 -14.32
C GLU A 15 11.21 12.38 -13.15
N TYR A 16 10.86 11.09 -12.97
CA TYR A 16 10.19 10.65 -11.74
C TYR A 16 11.14 10.74 -10.54
N ARG A 17 10.59 11.02 -9.37
CA ARG A 17 11.37 11.18 -8.14
C ARG A 17 11.61 9.86 -7.39
N GLY A 18 10.88 8.83 -7.73
CA GLY A 18 10.97 7.53 -7.08
C GLY A 18 10.26 6.44 -7.86
N ALA A 19 10.41 5.23 -7.37
CA ALA A 19 9.74 4.05 -7.89
C ALA A 19 9.20 3.21 -6.74
N CYS A 20 8.12 2.47 -7.00
CA CYS A 20 7.56 1.51 -6.07
C CYS A 20 7.96 0.10 -6.47
N LEU A 21 8.37 -0.71 -5.51
CA LEU A 21 8.59 -2.14 -5.65
C LEU A 21 7.39 -2.90 -5.10
N ASP A 22 6.96 -3.94 -5.79
CA ASP A 22 5.82 -4.79 -5.43
C ASP A 22 6.29 -6.23 -5.12
N PRO A 23 7.14 -6.45 -4.10
CA PRO A 23 7.69 -7.76 -3.83
C PRO A 23 6.70 -8.68 -3.13
N ASN A 24 6.80 -9.95 -3.44
CA ASN A 24 6.41 -11.03 -2.52
C ASN A 24 7.61 -11.51 -1.72
N ALA A 25 7.39 -12.37 -0.72
CA ALA A 25 8.45 -12.85 0.16
C ALA A 25 9.59 -13.59 -0.56
N ALA A 26 9.33 -14.21 -1.72
CA ALA A 26 10.37 -14.91 -2.50
C ALA A 26 11.28 -13.94 -3.28
N GLU A 27 10.85 -12.71 -3.51
CA GLU A 27 11.54 -11.70 -4.31
C GLU A 27 12.40 -10.73 -3.48
N ILE A 28 12.36 -10.84 -2.15
CA ILE A 28 13.13 -9.98 -1.23
C ILE A 28 14.60 -9.89 -1.63
N GLY A 29 15.25 -11.04 -1.92
CA GLY A 29 16.65 -11.08 -2.28
C GLY A 29 16.97 -10.36 -3.60
N ASP A 30 16.06 -10.35 -4.56
CA ASP A 30 16.23 -9.65 -5.83
C ASP A 30 15.95 -8.16 -5.67
N CYS A 31 14.97 -7.78 -4.88
CA CYS A 31 14.70 -6.37 -4.53
C CYS A 31 15.90 -5.71 -3.83
N LEU A 32 16.53 -6.41 -2.90
CA LEU A 32 17.71 -5.89 -2.17
C LEU A 32 18.89 -5.56 -3.11
N LYS A 33 19.03 -6.25 -4.23
CA LYS A 33 20.09 -5.95 -5.22
C LYS A 33 19.88 -4.60 -5.90
N LEU A 34 18.67 -4.07 -5.91
CA LEU A 34 18.33 -2.79 -6.54
C LEU A 34 18.72 -1.57 -5.70
N GLY A 35 19.06 -1.73 -4.41
CA GLY A 35 19.40 -0.61 -3.52
C GLY A 35 20.47 0.30 -4.10
N GLY A 36 21.58 -0.26 -4.59
CA GLY A 36 22.64 0.52 -5.22
C GLY A 36 22.19 1.26 -6.50
N THR A 37 21.20 0.74 -7.21
CA THR A 37 20.64 1.40 -8.41
C THR A 37 19.74 2.57 -8.01
N PHE A 38 18.91 2.43 -6.97
CA PHE A 38 18.14 3.53 -6.41
C PHE A 38 19.03 4.68 -5.98
N ASP A 39 20.09 4.39 -5.23
CA ASP A 39 21.07 5.38 -4.75
C ASP A 39 21.78 6.08 -5.92
N ALA A 40 22.27 5.33 -6.88
CA ALA A 40 23.00 5.86 -8.04
C ALA A 40 22.15 6.76 -8.93
N LEU A 41 20.84 6.48 -9.03
CA LEU A 41 19.89 7.26 -9.82
C LEU A 41 19.22 8.38 -9.01
N GLY A 42 19.42 8.45 -7.69
CA GLY A 42 18.77 9.42 -6.80
C GLY A 42 17.25 9.24 -6.72
N LEU A 43 16.76 8.02 -6.91
CA LEU A 43 15.35 7.69 -6.83
C LEU A 43 14.96 7.33 -5.38
N ALA A 44 13.85 7.86 -4.91
CA ALA A 44 13.22 7.38 -3.68
C ALA A 44 12.62 5.98 -3.91
N CYS A 45 12.82 5.08 -2.95
CA CYS A 45 12.20 3.76 -2.95
C CYS A 45 10.90 3.80 -2.13
N MET A 46 9.82 3.24 -2.67
CA MET A 46 8.62 2.86 -1.95
C MET A 46 8.40 1.36 -2.10
N VAL A 47 7.68 0.75 -1.17
CA VAL A 47 7.37 -0.69 -1.22
C VAL A 47 5.88 -0.90 -1.02
N ASN A 48 5.24 -1.65 -1.92
CA ASN A 48 3.94 -2.25 -1.69
C ASN A 48 4.17 -3.67 -1.16
N ALA A 49 3.87 -3.88 0.10
CA ALA A 49 4.08 -5.15 0.78
C ALA A 49 2.83 -6.02 0.69
N PHE A 50 2.98 -7.28 0.30
CA PHE A 50 1.90 -8.26 0.15
C PHE A 50 2.02 -9.39 1.18
N PRO A 51 1.84 -9.14 2.48
CA PRO A 51 1.85 -10.20 3.50
C PRO A 51 0.64 -11.11 3.33
N HIS A 52 0.86 -12.42 3.31
CA HIS A 52 -0.19 -13.43 3.19
C HIS A 52 -0.73 -13.88 4.56
N ASP A 53 -0.03 -13.56 5.63
CA ASP A 53 -0.44 -13.71 7.04
C ASP A 53 0.14 -12.57 7.87
N THR A 54 -0.11 -12.57 9.18
CA THR A 54 0.34 -11.51 10.07
C THR A 54 1.86 -11.43 10.15
N ASP A 55 2.54 -12.57 10.23
CA ASP A 55 3.99 -12.62 10.48
C ASP A 55 4.81 -12.34 9.21
N SER A 56 4.25 -12.60 8.04
CA SER A 56 4.94 -12.39 6.75
C SER A 56 5.16 -10.93 6.37
N LEU A 57 4.64 -9.97 7.15
CA LEU A 57 4.93 -8.55 6.95
C LEU A 57 6.35 -8.18 7.42
N GLU A 58 6.84 -8.76 8.53
CA GLU A 58 8.11 -8.37 9.13
C GLU A 58 9.30 -8.45 8.16
N PRO A 59 9.52 -9.56 7.41
CA PRO A 59 10.60 -9.63 6.44
C PRO A 59 10.52 -8.57 5.32
N LEU A 60 9.31 -8.17 4.93
CA LEU A 60 9.09 -7.12 3.93
C LEU A 60 9.45 -5.73 4.48
N LEU A 61 9.13 -5.47 5.75
CA LEU A 61 9.56 -4.23 6.43
C LEU A 61 11.07 -4.18 6.64
N GLU A 62 11.70 -5.29 7.00
CA GLU A 62 13.16 -5.38 7.11
C GLU A 62 13.85 -5.12 5.75
N MET A 63 13.32 -5.68 4.67
CA MET A 63 13.80 -5.39 3.32
C MET A 63 13.64 -3.90 2.98
N ALA A 64 12.47 -3.31 3.25
CA ALA A 64 12.20 -1.90 3.01
C ALA A 64 13.17 -1.00 3.80
N ALA A 65 13.51 -1.38 5.04
CA ALA A 65 14.50 -0.66 5.85
C ALA A 65 15.90 -0.71 5.22
N GLN A 66 16.32 -1.87 4.70
CA GLN A 66 17.62 -2.01 4.03
C GLN A 66 17.68 -1.20 2.72
N LEU A 67 16.55 -1.07 2.02
CA LEU A 67 16.40 -0.24 0.81
C LEU A 67 16.22 1.25 1.12
N GLN A 68 16.22 1.64 2.39
CA GLN A 68 15.95 3.01 2.85
C GLN A 68 14.62 3.54 2.29
N ALA A 69 13.61 2.67 2.25
CA ALA A 69 12.30 3.04 1.72
C ALA A 69 11.72 4.25 2.45
N THR A 70 11.08 5.12 1.70
CA THR A 70 10.44 6.33 2.22
C THR A 70 9.03 6.08 2.74
N GLN A 71 8.41 4.97 2.34
CA GLN A 71 7.07 4.55 2.72
C GLN A 71 6.86 3.07 2.37
N VAL A 72 6.06 2.39 3.16
CA VAL A 72 5.53 1.06 2.85
C VAL A 72 4.00 1.10 2.83
N ASN A 73 3.40 0.61 1.77
CA ASN A 73 1.96 0.36 1.68
C ASN A 73 1.70 -1.12 1.89
N VAL A 74 0.81 -1.49 2.79
CA VAL A 74 0.45 -2.89 3.05
C VAL A 74 -0.82 -3.22 2.29
N ILE A 75 -0.72 -4.14 1.34
CA ILE A 75 -1.84 -4.78 0.66
C ILE A 75 -1.98 -6.16 1.28
N GLY A 76 -2.62 -6.24 2.44
CA GLY A 76 -2.68 -7.47 3.22
C GLY A 76 -3.49 -8.56 2.53
N GLY A 77 -2.92 -9.77 2.42
CA GLY A 77 -3.60 -10.95 1.90
C GLY A 77 -4.52 -11.65 2.91
N VAL A 78 -4.53 -11.17 4.16
CA VAL A 78 -5.47 -11.65 5.18
C VAL A 78 -6.80 -10.94 4.99
N MET A 79 -7.85 -11.69 4.67
CA MET A 79 -9.19 -11.16 4.36
C MET A 79 -10.24 -11.73 5.32
N PRO A 80 -10.34 -11.22 6.55
CA PRO A 80 -11.37 -11.62 7.50
C PRO A 80 -12.77 -11.29 6.97
N LEU A 81 -13.77 -12.08 7.38
CA LEU A 81 -15.15 -11.88 6.92
C LEU A 81 -15.87 -10.70 7.59
N SER A 82 -15.35 -10.18 8.69
CA SER A 82 -15.89 -9.01 9.38
C SER A 82 -14.81 -7.98 9.69
N ALA A 83 -15.19 -6.72 9.78
CA ALA A 83 -14.29 -5.65 10.17
C ALA A 83 -13.71 -5.90 11.58
N VAL A 84 -14.51 -6.42 12.51
CA VAL A 84 -14.07 -6.75 13.87
C VAL A 84 -12.95 -7.81 13.87
N ASP A 85 -13.03 -8.82 13.00
CA ASP A 85 -12.00 -9.85 12.88
C ASP A 85 -10.72 -9.32 12.19
N ALA A 86 -10.81 -8.24 11.44
CA ALA A 86 -9.63 -7.58 10.84
C ALA A 86 -8.82 -6.77 11.86
N ILE A 87 -9.46 -6.26 12.92
CA ILE A 87 -8.81 -5.36 13.90
C ILE A 87 -7.54 -6.00 14.47
N PRO A 88 -7.54 -7.22 15.05
CA PRO A 88 -6.34 -7.79 15.63
C PRO A 88 -5.20 -7.99 14.62
N VAL A 89 -5.51 -8.26 13.35
CA VAL A 89 -4.52 -8.39 12.28
C VAL A 89 -3.89 -7.03 11.98
N ILE A 90 -4.71 -6.00 11.83
CA ILE A 90 -4.24 -4.64 11.53
C ILE A 90 -3.43 -4.09 12.72
N GLU A 91 -3.90 -4.28 13.96
CA GLU A 91 -3.17 -3.87 15.16
C GLU A 91 -1.80 -4.55 15.27
N ALA A 92 -1.71 -5.83 14.93
CA ALA A 92 -0.43 -6.54 14.92
C ALA A 92 0.53 -5.94 13.86
N TRP A 93 0.05 -5.63 12.65
CA TRP A 93 0.86 -4.96 11.63
C TRP A 93 1.28 -3.55 12.05
N LEU A 94 0.38 -2.77 12.64
CA LEU A 94 0.71 -1.43 13.15
C LEU A 94 1.72 -1.49 14.29
N ALA A 95 1.59 -2.44 15.21
CA ALA A 95 2.57 -2.64 16.28
C ALA A 95 3.95 -3.00 15.72
N MET A 96 4.01 -3.89 14.73
CA MET A 96 5.24 -4.25 14.03
C MET A 96 5.87 -3.05 13.33
N ALA A 97 5.05 -2.22 12.66
CA ALA A 97 5.47 -1.03 11.95
C ALA A 97 6.18 0.00 12.85
N THR A 98 5.86 0.05 14.16
CA THR A 98 6.51 0.99 15.11
C THR A 98 8.02 0.79 15.24
N ASN A 99 8.53 -0.37 14.85
CA ASN A 99 9.98 -0.68 14.90
C ASN A 99 10.77 -0.14 13.70
N PHE A 100 10.10 0.48 12.72
CA PHE A 100 10.71 0.93 11.48
C PHE A 100 10.64 2.46 11.31
N PRO A 101 11.62 3.08 10.60
CA PRO A 101 11.75 4.54 10.56
C PRO A 101 10.89 5.23 9.47
N PHE A 102 10.02 4.53 8.81
CA PHE A 102 9.17 5.03 7.72
C PHE A 102 7.68 4.82 8.03
N PRO A 103 6.78 5.62 7.44
CA PRO A 103 5.35 5.39 7.55
C PRO A 103 4.94 4.07 6.89
N VAL A 104 4.09 3.32 7.58
CA VAL A 104 3.43 2.12 7.06
C VAL A 104 1.93 2.42 6.97
N LEU A 105 1.41 2.37 5.75
CA LEU A 105 0.01 2.68 5.44
C LEU A 105 -0.69 1.40 4.97
N LEU A 106 -1.98 1.24 5.29
CA LEU A 106 -2.77 0.18 4.66
C LEU A 106 -3.38 0.69 3.36
N GLU A 107 -3.23 -0.09 2.29
CA GLU A 107 -3.81 0.28 0.99
C GLU A 107 -5.24 -0.26 0.85
N THR A 108 -6.13 0.58 0.34
CA THR A 108 -7.46 0.16 -0.10
C THR A 108 -7.32 -0.61 -1.41
N HIS A 109 -7.54 -1.94 -1.36
CA HIS A 109 -7.30 -2.79 -2.52
C HIS A 109 -8.29 -3.96 -2.55
N ARG A 110 -9.01 -4.15 -3.66
CA ARG A 110 -10.07 -5.18 -3.82
C ARG A 110 -9.63 -6.62 -3.54
N ASN A 111 -8.35 -6.94 -3.64
CA ASN A 111 -7.78 -8.23 -3.29
C ASN A 111 -6.92 -8.13 -2.02
N GLY A 112 -7.32 -7.31 -1.06
CA GLY A 112 -6.58 -7.10 0.17
C GLY A 112 -7.49 -7.07 1.40
N THR A 113 -6.91 -6.81 2.55
CA THR A 113 -7.66 -6.70 3.82
C THR A 113 -8.73 -5.61 3.77
N LEU A 114 -8.43 -4.47 3.11
CA LEU A 114 -9.39 -3.37 2.93
C LEU A 114 -10.03 -3.44 1.53
N ASN A 115 -10.79 -4.48 1.27
CA ASN A 115 -11.28 -4.85 -0.06
C ASN A 115 -12.63 -4.26 -0.47
N ASP A 116 -13.43 -3.78 0.47
CA ASP A 116 -14.74 -3.17 0.21
C ASP A 116 -14.86 -1.82 0.91
N LEU A 117 -15.59 -0.88 0.32
CA LEU A 117 -15.77 0.47 0.83
C LEU A 117 -16.41 0.50 2.22
N PHE A 118 -17.52 -0.21 2.41
CA PHE A 118 -18.24 -0.19 3.69
C PHE A 118 -17.48 -0.93 4.78
N TYR A 119 -16.87 -2.06 4.43
CA TYR A 119 -15.98 -2.78 5.31
C TYR A 119 -14.82 -1.90 5.78
N THR A 120 -14.19 -1.16 4.85
CA THR A 120 -13.10 -0.23 5.19
C THR A 120 -13.57 0.88 6.10
N LEU A 121 -14.75 1.46 5.85
CA LEU A 121 -15.33 2.49 6.72
C LEU A 121 -15.61 1.97 8.13
N GLU A 122 -16.08 0.73 8.26
CA GLU A 122 -16.31 0.08 9.56
C GLU A 122 -14.97 -0.16 10.30
N VAL A 123 -13.92 -0.62 9.60
CA VAL A 123 -12.57 -0.74 10.18
C VAL A 123 -12.06 0.62 10.68
N LEU A 124 -12.25 1.70 9.91
CA LEU A 124 -11.85 3.06 10.32
C LEU A 124 -12.62 3.58 11.54
N ASP A 125 -13.87 3.17 11.73
CA ASP A 125 -14.64 3.51 12.92
C ASP A 125 -14.10 2.81 14.19
N HIS A 126 -13.52 1.61 14.03
CA HIS A 126 -12.87 0.88 15.12
C HIS A 126 -11.43 1.32 15.39
N LEU A 127 -10.70 1.74 14.35
CA LEU A 127 -9.28 2.12 14.41
C LEU A 127 -9.09 3.59 14.02
N PRO A 128 -9.40 4.53 14.92
CA PRO A 128 -9.37 5.97 14.61
C PRO A 128 -7.98 6.50 14.20
N GLU A 129 -6.90 5.84 14.57
CA GLU A 129 -5.52 6.23 14.22
C GLU A 129 -4.99 5.58 12.94
N LEU A 130 -5.77 4.66 12.33
CA LEU A 130 -5.33 3.99 11.10
C LEU A 130 -5.16 5.00 9.96
N ARG A 131 -4.01 4.95 9.29
CA ARG A 131 -3.71 5.78 8.11
C ARG A 131 -3.64 4.91 6.85
N LEU A 132 -4.13 5.46 5.75
CA LEU A 132 -4.32 4.73 4.51
C LEU A 132 -3.43 5.27 3.38
N CYS A 133 -3.11 4.38 2.45
CA CYS A 133 -2.83 4.70 1.06
C CYS A 133 -4.11 4.45 0.26
N ALA A 134 -4.76 5.51 -0.25
CA ALA A 134 -6.03 5.36 -0.93
C ALA A 134 -5.84 5.03 -2.42
N ASP A 135 -6.19 3.81 -2.84
CA ASP A 135 -6.50 3.50 -4.23
C ASP A 135 -8.03 3.39 -4.40
N LEU A 136 -8.65 4.52 -4.65
CA LEU A 136 -10.11 4.62 -4.77
C LEU A 136 -10.64 3.92 -6.02
N SER A 137 -9.81 3.64 -7.00
CA SER A 137 -10.20 2.98 -8.23
C SER A 137 -10.76 1.57 -7.98
N HIS A 138 -10.27 0.90 -6.94
CA HIS A 138 -10.75 -0.41 -6.52
C HIS A 138 -12.20 -0.36 -6.08
N PHE A 139 -12.57 0.62 -5.26
CA PHE A 139 -13.96 0.77 -4.81
C PHE A 139 -14.90 1.21 -5.94
N VAL A 140 -14.41 2.07 -6.86
CA VAL A 140 -15.20 2.48 -8.04
C VAL A 140 -15.57 1.26 -8.87
N ILE A 141 -14.61 0.37 -9.12
CA ILE A 141 -14.80 -0.81 -9.96
C ILE A 141 -15.66 -1.87 -9.24
N ASP A 142 -15.33 -2.20 -8.00
CA ASP A 142 -16.02 -3.27 -7.26
C ASP A 142 -17.51 -2.96 -7.00
N ARG A 143 -17.82 -1.69 -6.84
CA ARG A 143 -19.19 -1.24 -6.58
C ARG A 143 -19.89 -0.70 -7.81
N GLU A 144 -19.26 -0.79 -8.99
CA GLU A 144 -19.79 -0.28 -10.26
C GLU A 144 -20.31 1.17 -10.13
N LEU A 145 -19.56 2.02 -9.39
CA LEU A 145 -19.98 3.39 -9.11
C LEU A 145 -19.98 4.22 -10.38
N GLN A 146 -21.03 5.01 -10.53
CA GLN A 146 -21.16 5.91 -11.66
C GLN A 146 -20.52 7.27 -11.35
N LEU A 147 -19.80 7.82 -12.32
CA LEU A 147 -19.18 9.15 -12.20
C LEU A 147 -20.04 10.18 -12.96
N PRO A 148 -20.21 11.41 -12.40
CA PRO A 148 -19.73 11.84 -11.10
C PRO A 148 -20.45 11.14 -9.94
N LEU A 149 -19.74 10.97 -8.81
CA LEU A 149 -20.31 10.36 -7.62
C LEU A 149 -21.55 11.12 -7.13
N ASN A 150 -22.56 10.39 -6.64
CA ASN A 150 -23.66 11.00 -5.90
C ASN A 150 -23.18 11.49 -4.52
N THR A 151 -24.00 12.26 -3.80
CA THR A 151 -23.63 12.86 -2.52
C THR A 151 -23.21 11.83 -1.47
N ILE A 152 -23.91 10.70 -1.39
CA ILE A 152 -23.62 9.65 -0.38
C ILE A 152 -22.26 9.01 -0.66
N ASP A 153 -22.01 8.62 -1.89
CA ASP A 153 -20.73 8.02 -2.27
C ASP A 153 -19.59 9.04 -2.11
N HIS A 154 -19.83 10.31 -2.46
CA HIS A 154 -18.86 11.38 -2.24
C HIS A 154 -18.49 11.51 -0.75
N ASP A 155 -19.46 11.47 0.16
CA ASP A 155 -19.22 11.55 1.61
C ASP A 155 -18.42 10.33 2.11
N HIS A 156 -18.69 9.13 1.60
CA HIS A 156 -17.92 7.93 1.92
C HIS A 156 -16.46 8.05 1.47
N PHE A 157 -16.22 8.50 0.23
CA PHE A 157 -14.86 8.71 -0.27
C PHE A 157 -14.13 9.82 0.50
N THR A 158 -14.84 10.87 0.91
CA THR A 158 -14.27 11.94 1.74
C THR A 158 -13.73 11.37 3.05
N ARG A 159 -14.48 10.50 3.74
CA ARG A 159 -14.03 9.82 4.96
C ARG A 159 -12.76 9.00 4.73
N ILE A 160 -12.64 8.30 3.60
CA ILE A 160 -11.44 7.55 3.25
C ILE A 160 -10.26 8.51 3.05
N LEU A 161 -10.45 9.59 2.27
CA LEU A 161 -9.41 10.57 1.98
C LEU A 161 -8.92 11.32 3.23
N GLU A 162 -9.80 11.65 4.16
CA GLU A 162 -9.43 12.29 5.44
C GLU A 162 -8.53 11.41 6.31
N ARG A 163 -8.55 10.09 6.07
CA ARG A 163 -7.73 9.10 6.75
C ARG A 163 -6.51 8.66 5.92
N SER A 164 -6.28 9.26 4.77
CA SER A 164 -5.20 8.90 3.85
C SER A 164 -4.05 9.88 3.90
N ASP A 165 -2.82 9.36 4.01
CA ASP A 165 -1.58 10.12 3.92
C ASP A 165 -0.95 10.03 2.52
N SER A 166 -1.39 9.06 1.74
CA SER A 166 -0.96 8.82 0.37
C SER A 166 -2.11 8.31 -0.47
N PHE A 167 -2.00 8.42 -1.79
CA PHE A 167 -2.99 7.84 -2.70
C PHE A 167 -2.33 7.34 -3.98
N GLN A 168 -2.95 6.33 -4.59
CA GLN A 168 -2.57 5.82 -5.90
C GLN A 168 -3.45 6.45 -6.97
N GLY A 169 -2.83 7.22 -7.90
CA GLY A 169 -3.50 7.76 -9.07
C GLY A 169 -3.50 6.73 -10.20
N ARG A 170 -4.64 6.13 -10.47
CA ARG A 170 -4.76 5.13 -11.52
C ARG A 170 -5.64 5.66 -12.65
N ILE A 171 -5.19 5.49 -13.90
CA ILE A 171 -6.03 5.67 -15.09
C ILE A 171 -6.52 4.28 -15.47
N SER A 172 -7.82 4.04 -15.29
CA SER A 172 -8.47 2.81 -15.78
C SER A 172 -9.26 3.13 -17.05
N ASN A 173 -9.12 2.28 -18.04
CA ASN A 173 -9.93 2.31 -19.27
C ASN A 173 -11.11 1.34 -19.13
#